data_8c594e0d2ce850fd14440075a81318df
#
_entry.id   8c594e0d2ce850fd14440075a81318df
#
_cell.length_a   1.000
_cell.length_b   1.000
_cell.length_c   1.000
_cell.angle_alpha   90.00
_cell.angle_beta   90.00
_cell.angle_gamma   90.00
#
_symmetry.space_group_name_H-M   'P 1'
#
loop_
_entity.id
_entity.type
_entity.pdbx_description
1 polymer ?
#
loop_
_entity_poly.entity_id
_entity_poly.type
_entity_poly.pdbx_seq_one_letter_code
_entity_poly.pdbx_strand_id
1 'polypeptide(L)'
;YCRGVYLPIEYVALSRGDSKTFIVVEVFSGVLLVSFVVLGFETLGLKGMGIGITAAYFVEMFFAWAVCRMRYGYRMSGSIIKTTVMHMICGLCMYSITNVGNTLWYCLLGVMVFVIDAFLSISSIRENVGKLKR
;
A
#
# COMPACT_ATOMS: atom_id res chain seq x y z
N TYR A 1 -3.61 -0.09 -2.18
CA TYR A 1 -3.16 -1.12 -1.23
C TYR A 1 -2.10 -0.60 -0.26
N CYS A 2 -1.01 0.03 -0.75
CA CYS A 2 0.05 0.60 0.09
C CYS A 2 -0.50 1.50 1.21
N ARG A 3 -1.49 2.34 0.89
CA ARG A 3 -2.16 3.18 1.88
C ARG A 3 -2.88 2.39 2.97
N GLY A 4 -3.48 1.25 2.63
CA GLY A 4 -4.13 0.38 3.62
C GLY A 4 -3.16 -0.28 4.60
N VAL A 5 -1.92 -0.54 4.18
CA VAL A 5 -0.85 -1.05 5.06
C VAL A 5 -0.21 0.06 5.88
N TYR A 6 -0.08 1.24 5.29
CA TYR A 6 0.50 2.43 5.92
C TYR A 6 -0.34 2.96 7.09
N LEU A 7 -1.66 3.11 6.90
CA LEU A 7 -2.56 3.67 7.92
C LEU A 7 -2.45 3.01 9.30
N PRO A 8 -2.52 1.67 9.45
CA PRO A 8 -2.35 1.03 10.76
C PRO A 8 -1.00 1.32 11.41
N ILE A 9 0.07 1.45 10.61
CA ILE A 9 1.40 1.75 11.12
C ILE A 9 1.45 3.18 11.69
N GLU A 10 0.82 4.11 11.02
CA GLU A 10 0.72 5.51 11.43
C GLU A 10 -0.08 5.65 12.73
N TYR A 11 -1.19 4.94 12.86
CA TYR A 11 -2.00 4.92 14.09
C TYR A 11 -1.28 4.33 15.31
N VAL A 12 -0.16 3.62 15.16
CA VAL A 12 0.68 3.19 16.29
C VAL A 12 1.23 4.38 17.06
N ALA A 13 1.62 5.46 16.38
CA ALA A 13 2.08 6.68 17.04
C ALA A 13 0.95 7.35 17.83
N LEU A 14 -0.24 7.42 17.23
CA LEU A 14 -1.42 8.01 17.85
C LEU A 14 -1.90 7.20 19.08
N SER A 15 -1.92 5.86 18.98
CA SER A 15 -2.31 4.98 20.09
C SER A 15 -1.36 5.05 21.29
N ARG A 16 -0.11 5.49 21.08
CA ARG A 16 0.87 5.74 22.14
C ARG A 16 0.84 7.18 22.65
N GLY A 17 -0.10 8.01 22.21
CA GLY A 17 -0.24 9.41 22.64
C GLY A 17 0.82 10.35 22.05
N ASP A 18 1.61 9.90 21.07
CA ASP A 18 2.63 10.72 20.43
C ASP A 18 2.09 11.45 19.20
N SER A 19 1.18 12.39 19.45
CA SER A 19 0.56 13.21 18.41
C SER A 19 1.57 14.03 17.61
N LYS A 20 2.74 14.39 18.19
CA LYS A 20 3.77 15.15 17.45
C LYS A 20 4.37 14.32 16.34
N THR A 21 4.73 13.06 16.62
CA THR A 21 5.26 12.15 15.59
C THR A 21 4.21 11.87 14.51
N PHE A 22 2.95 11.67 14.91
CA PHE A 22 1.85 11.50 13.97
C PHE A 22 1.75 12.69 12.99
N ILE A 23 1.69 13.92 13.49
CA ILE A 23 1.59 15.14 12.67
C ILE A 23 2.81 15.27 11.73
N VAL A 24 4.02 15.01 12.22
CA VAL A 24 5.22 15.09 11.38
C VAL A 24 5.18 14.09 10.23
N VAL A 25 4.77 12.86 10.50
CA VAL A 25 4.63 11.82 9.48
C VAL A 25 3.56 12.21 8.45
N GLU A 26 2.40 12.70 8.89
CA GLU A 26 1.29 13.10 8.03
C GLU A 26 1.67 14.29 7.13
N VAL A 27 2.31 15.33 7.70
CA VAL A 27 2.77 16.49 6.92
C VAL A 27 3.83 16.07 5.88
N PHE A 28 4.76 15.21 6.28
CA PHE A 28 5.77 14.69 5.37
C PHE A 28 5.14 13.91 4.22
N SER A 29 4.18 13.03 4.52
CA SER A 29 3.43 12.25 3.54
C SER A 29 2.68 13.14 2.55
N GLY A 30 2.00 14.19 3.04
CA GLY A 30 1.29 15.15 2.19
C GLY A 30 2.22 15.89 1.22
N VAL A 31 3.36 16.40 1.73
CA VAL A 31 4.36 17.09 0.90
C VAL A 31 4.94 16.14 -0.15
N LEU A 32 5.25 14.93 0.24
CA LEU A 32 5.82 13.91 -0.64
C LEU A 32 4.83 13.52 -1.74
N LEU A 33 3.56 13.29 -1.38
CA LEU A 33 2.51 12.98 -2.34
C LEU A 33 2.35 14.08 -3.40
N VAL A 34 2.22 15.34 -2.97
CA VAL A 34 2.08 16.48 -3.89
C VAL A 34 3.31 16.59 -4.80
N SER A 35 4.52 16.47 -4.25
CA SER A 35 5.75 16.55 -5.03
C SER A 35 5.83 15.47 -6.12
N PHE A 36 5.53 14.22 -5.78
CA PHE A 36 5.55 13.12 -6.74
C PHE A 36 4.46 13.22 -7.80
N VAL A 37 3.28 13.73 -7.43
CA VAL A 37 2.17 13.94 -8.37
C VAL A 37 2.53 15.04 -9.37
N VAL A 38 3.07 16.16 -8.91
CA VAL A 38 3.47 17.30 -9.78
C VAL A 38 4.60 16.86 -10.72
N LEU A 39 5.66 16.28 -10.20
CA LEU A 39 6.78 15.77 -11.00
C LEU A 39 6.34 14.70 -12.01
N GLY A 40 5.48 13.79 -11.58
CA GLY A 40 4.92 12.77 -12.48
C GLY A 40 4.10 13.39 -13.61
N PHE A 41 3.27 14.38 -13.28
CA PHE A 41 2.45 15.06 -14.28
C PHE A 41 3.30 15.85 -15.28
N GLU A 42 4.32 16.57 -14.83
CA GLU A 42 5.22 17.33 -15.70
C GLU A 42 6.04 16.46 -16.66
N THR A 43 6.40 15.23 -16.24
CA THR A 43 7.25 14.35 -17.05
C THR A 43 6.48 13.50 -18.05
N LEU A 44 5.36 12.90 -17.65
CA LEU A 44 4.60 11.89 -18.41
C LEU A 44 3.10 12.21 -18.50
N GLY A 45 2.68 13.43 -18.10
CA GLY A 45 1.27 13.82 -18.08
C GLY A 45 0.42 12.94 -17.17
N LEU A 46 -0.79 12.63 -17.61
CA LEU A 46 -1.76 11.87 -16.80
C LEU A 46 -1.26 10.49 -16.35
N LYS A 47 -0.48 9.81 -17.21
CA LYS A 47 0.13 8.51 -16.85
C LYS A 47 1.19 8.66 -15.77
N GLY A 48 1.97 9.74 -15.84
CA GLY A 48 2.99 10.05 -14.83
C GLY A 48 2.41 10.38 -13.46
N MET A 49 1.24 11.02 -13.41
CA MET A 49 0.52 11.26 -12.17
C MET A 49 0.20 9.93 -11.43
N GLY A 50 -0.32 8.92 -12.13
CA GLY A 50 -0.60 7.62 -11.54
C GLY A 50 0.65 6.91 -11.01
N ILE A 51 1.76 6.98 -11.77
CA ILE A 51 3.06 6.45 -11.34
C ILE A 51 3.56 7.22 -10.11
N GLY A 52 3.46 8.55 -10.12
CA GLY A 52 3.86 9.43 -9.02
C GLY A 52 3.11 9.11 -7.72
N ILE A 53 1.80 8.95 -7.77
CA ILE A 53 0.98 8.55 -6.61
C ILE A 53 1.44 7.19 -6.06
N THR A 54 1.67 6.22 -6.94
CA THR A 54 2.10 4.88 -6.52
C THR A 54 3.47 4.92 -5.85
N ALA A 55 4.42 5.65 -6.44
CA ALA A 55 5.75 5.84 -5.88
C ALA A 55 5.72 6.57 -4.53
N ALA A 56 4.89 7.62 -4.40
CA ALA A 56 4.71 8.34 -3.15
C ALA A 56 4.24 7.41 -2.03
N TYR A 57 3.16 6.66 -2.23
CA TYR A 57 2.68 5.72 -1.22
C TYR A 57 3.68 4.61 -0.88
N PHE A 58 4.51 4.22 -1.82
CA PHE A 58 5.57 3.25 -1.55
C PHE A 58 6.63 3.83 -0.61
N VAL A 59 7.07 5.06 -0.87
CA VAL A 59 8.04 5.77 -0.01
C VAL A 59 7.44 6.06 1.37
N GLU A 60 6.18 6.50 1.43
CA GLU A 60 5.45 6.74 2.69
C GLU A 60 5.40 5.48 3.56
N MET A 61 5.08 4.34 2.98
CA MET A 61 5.03 3.07 3.69
C MET A 61 6.39 2.74 4.34
N PHE A 62 7.49 2.92 3.60
CA PHE A 62 8.83 2.69 4.14
C PHE A 62 9.20 3.70 5.22
N PHE A 63 8.86 4.97 5.02
CA PHE A 63 9.14 6.04 5.97
C PHE A 63 8.39 5.79 7.30
N ALA A 64 7.09 5.54 7.24
CA ALA A 64 6.29 5.26 8.42
C ALA A 64 6.78 4.01 9.17
N TRP A 65 7.11 2.94 8.42
CA TRP A 65 7.69 1.75 9.02
C TRP A 65 9.03 2.04 9.71
N ALA A 66 9.92 2.81 9.09
CA ALA A 66 11.22 3.17 9.64
C ALA A 66 11.05 3.99 10.94
N VAL A 67 10.18 5.00 10.93
CA VAL A 67 9.87 5.83 12.10
C VAL A 67 9.32 4.97 13.26
N CYS A 68 8.33 4.13 12.96
CA CYS A 68 7.73 3.26 13.98
C CYS A 68 8.70 2.19 14.50
N ARG A 69 9.57 1.67 13.65
CA ARG A 69 10.62 0.74 14.09
C ARG A 69 11.66 1.39 14.99
N MET A 70 12.14 2.58 14.61
CA MET A 70 13.18 3.29 15.36
C MET A 70 12.67 3.82 16.70
N ARG A 71 11.44 4.34 16.72
CA ARG A 71 10.90 5.04 17.88
C ARG A 71 10.13 4.12 18.83
N TYR A 72 9.43 3.13 18.30
CA TYR A 72 8.55 2.25 19.09
C TYR A 72 8.99 0.79 19.09
N GLY A 73 10.08 0.43 18.41
CA GLY A 73 10.52 -0.95 18.27
C GLY A 73 9.52 -1.85 17.51
N TYR A 74 8.63 -1.23 16.69
CA TYR A 74 7.58 -1.94 15.98
C TYR A 74 8.18 -2.95 15.00
N ARG A 75 7.72 -4.19 15.07
CA ARG A 75 8.07 -5.25 14.13
C ARG A 75 6.82 -5.67 13.35
N MET A 76 6.88 -5.55 12.04
CA MET A 76 5.81 -6.09 11.20
C MET A 76 5.71 -7.60 11.37
N SER A 77 4.51 -8.10 11.59
CA SER A 77 4.25 -9.53 11.59
C SER A 77 4.55 -10.12 10.22
N GLY A 78 5.16 -11.32 10.18
CA GLY A 78 5.45 -12.02 8.93
C GLY A 78 4.20 -12.25 8.06
N SER A 79 3.04 -12.37 8.67
CA SER A 79 1.74 -12.47 7.96
C SER A 79 1.45 -11.19 7.17
N ILE A 80 1.68 -10.01 7.75
CA ILE A 80 1.46 -8.72 7.08
C ILE A 80 2.41 -8.56 5.90
N ILE A 81 3.69 -8.90 6.07
CA ILE A 81 4.69 -8.84 5.00
C ILE A 81 4.30 -9.76 3.85
N LYS A 82 3.93 -11.01 4.13
CA LYS A 82 3.51 -12.00 3.13
C LYS A 82 2.30 -11.49 2.33
N THR A 83 1.28 -10.98 3.02
CA THR A 83 0.07 -10.46 2.39
C THR A 83 0.39 -9.22 1.54
N THR A 84 1.25 -8.32 2.01
CA THR A 84 1.67 -7.12 1.27
C THR A 84 2.42 -7.49 -0.02
N VAL A 85 3.38 -8.41 0.05
CA VAL A 85 4.14 -8.86 -1.12
C VAL A 85 3.21 -9.51 -2.16
N MET A 86 2.27 -10.32 -1.70
CA MET A 86 1.32 -11.00 -2.58
C MET A 86 0.42 -10.02 -3.34
N HIS A 87 -0.13 -9.01 -2.67
CA HIS A 87 -0.92 -7.96 -3.33
C HIS A 87 -0.08 -7.08 -4.27
N MET A 88 1.19 -6.86 -3.94
CA MET A 88 2.11 -6.18 -4.86
C MET A 88 2.32 -6.96 -6.15
N ILE A 89 2.47 -8.28 -6.06
CA ILE A 89 2.58 -9.16 -7.24
C ILE A 89 1.30 -9.10 -8.07
N CYS A 90 0.12 -9.18 -7.42
CA CYS A 90 -1.17 -9.02 -8.10
C CYS A 90 -1.28 -7.67 -8.82
N GLY A 91 -0.84 -6.58 -8.18
CA GLY A 91 -0.81 -5.24 -8.79
C GLY A 91 0.10 -5.16 -10.01
N LEU A 92 1.28 -5.78 -9.97
CA LEU A 92 2.19 -5.87 -11.11
C LEU A 92 1.59 -6.71 -12.26
N CYS A 93 0.93 -7.80 -11.95
CA CYS A 93 0.20 -8.61 -12.93
C CYS A 93 -0.90 -7.78 -13.61
N MET A 94 -1.68 -7.02 -12.84
CA MET A 94 -2.70 -6.13 -13.38
C MET A 94 -2.10 -5.06 -14.30
N TYR A 95 -0.98 -4.45 -13.89
CA TYR A 95 -0.29 -3.48 -14.74
C TYR A 95 0.21 -4.11 -16.06
N SER A 96 0.73 -5.32 -16.01
CA SER A 96 1.16 -6.04 -17.22
C SER A 96 0.01 -6.34 -18.17
N ILE A 97 -1.17 -6.65 -17.64
CA ILE A 97 -2.40 -6.90 -18.40
C ILE A 97 -2.89 -5.63 -19.13
N THR A 98 -2.64 -4.44 -18.60
CA THR A 98 -3.03 -3.18 -19.28
C THR A 98 -2.33 -2.97 -20.62
N ASN A 99 -1.20 -3.63 -20.85
CA ASN A 99 -0.48 -3.60 -22.13
C ASN A 99 -1.05 -4.57 -23.20
N VAL A 100 -2.00 -5.42 -22.82
CA VAL A 100 -2.68 -6.32 -23.78
C VAL A 100 -3.75 -5.51 -24.51
N GLY A 101 -3.56 -5.27 -25.79
CA GLY A 101 -4.36 -4.35 -26.61
C GLY A 101 -5.82 -4.76 -26.88
N ASN A 102 -6.36 -5.75 -26.18
CA ASN A 102 -7.71 -6.27 -26.41
C ASN A 102 -8.58 -6.04 -25.16
N THR A 103 -9.54 -5.14 -25.25
CA THR A 103 -10.40 -4.69 -24.14
C THR A 103 -11.16 -5.83 -23.44
N LEU A 104 -11.60 -6.84 -24.20
CA LEU A 104 -12.32 -7.98 -23.63
C LEU A 104 -11.44 -8.84 -22.73
N TRP A 105 -10.22 -9.13 -23.17
CA TRP A 105 -9.24 -9.86 -22.39
C TRP A 105 -8.80 -9.09 -21.16
N TYR A 106 -8.67 -7.79 -21.27
CA TYR A 106 -8.39 -6.91 -20.14
C TYR A 106 -9.45 -7.00 -19.05
N CYS A 107 -10.74 -6.90 -19.42
CA CYS A 107 -11.85 -7.01 -18.45
C CYS A 107 -11.92 -8.40 -17.81
N LEU A 108 -11.80 -9.47 -18.59
CA LEU A 108 -11.86 -10.85 -18.09
C LEU A 108 -10.73 -11.17 -17.12
N LEU A 109 -9.50 -10.85 -17.50
CA LEU A 109 -8.32 -11.07 -16.66
C LEU A 109 -8.36 -10.17 -15.41
N GLY A 110 -8.82 -8.92 -15.54
CA GLY A 110 -8.99 -8.01 -14.43
C GLY A 110 -9.97 -8.53 -13.37
N VAL A 111 -11.13 -9.02 -13.80
CA VAL A 111 -12.12 -9.64 -12.90
C VAL A 111 -11.55 -10.89 -12.24
N MET A 112 -10.82 -11.72 -12.97
CA MET A 112 -10.21 -12.95 -12.44
C MET A 112 -9.17 -12.64 -11.35
N VAL A 113 -8.28 -11.66 -11.59
CA VAL A 113 -7.30 -11.22 -10.60
C VAL A 113 -7.98 -10.60 -9.38
N PHE A 114 -9.03 -9.79 -9.58
CA PHE A 114 -9.82 -9.21 -8.49
C PHE A 114 -10.47 -10.28 -7.59
N VAL A 115 -11.07 -11.31 -8.19
CA VAL A 115 -11.67 -12.42 -7.43
C VAL A 115 -10.61 -13.19 -6.65
N ILE A 116 -9.47 -13.48 -7.24
CA ILE A 116 -8.35 -14.14 -6.57
C ILE A 116 -7.86 -13.28 -5.40
N ASP A 117 -7.66 -11.99 -5.59
CA ASP A 117 -7.19 -11.06 -4.56
C ASP A 117 -8.18 -10.95 -3.40
N ALA A 118 -9.48 -10.86 -3.69
CA ALA A 118 -10.55 -10.87 -2.69
C ALA A 118 -10.56 -12.17 -1.88
N PHE A 119 -10.44 -13.32 -2.55
CA PHE A 119 -10.42 -14.63 -1.89
C PHE A 119 -9.20 -14.76 -0.96
N LEU A 120 -8.04 -14.36 -1.41
CA LEU A 120 -6.80 -14.38 -0.63
C LEU A 120 -6.86 -13.44 0.57
N SER A 121 -7.47 -12.26 0.41
CA SER A 121 -7.69 -11.29 1.48
C SER A 121 -8.61 -11.87 2.57
N ILE A 122 -9.73 -12.45 2.19
CA ILE A 122 -10.68 -13.10 3.12
C ILE A 122 -10.02 -14.27 3.85
N SER A 123 -9.26 -15.11 3.14
CA SER A 123 -8.53 -16.24 3.72
C SER A 123 -7.51 -15.79 4.76
N SER A 124 -6.75 -14.73 4.46
CA SER A 124 -5.76 -14.13 5.38
C SER A 124 -6.42 -13.57 6.65
N ILE A 125 -7.57 -12.90 6.52
CA ILE A 125 -8.34 -12.39 7.67
C ILE A 125 -8.82 -13.56 8.53
N ARG A 126 -9.36 -14.61 7.93
CA ARG A 126 -9.88 -15.79 8.63
C ARG A 126 -8.79 -16.51 9.44
N GLU A 127 -7.58 -16.63 8.88
CA GLU A 127 -6.44 -17.24 9.56
C GLU A 127 -5.98 -16.39 10.77
N ASN A 128 -5.94 -15.07 10.61
CA ASN A 128 -5.52 -14.16 11.69
C ASN A 128 -6.57 -14.09 12.82
N VAL A 129 -7.85 -14.09 12.51
CA VAL A 129 -8.94 -14.14 13.51
C VAL A 129 -8.95 -15.47 14.24
N GLY A 130 -8.64 -16.58 13.55
CA GLY A 130 -8.51 -17.89 14.17
C GLY A 130 -7.36 -17.99 15.19
N LYS A 131 -6.26 -17.24 14.98
CA LYS A 131 -5.12 -17.16 15.92
C LYS A 131 -5.40 -16.29 17.15
N LEU A 132 -6.32 -15.32 17.05
CA LEU A 132 -6.73 -14.45 18.16
C LEU A 132 -7.73 -15.14 19.14
N LYS A 133 -8.39 -16.22 18.67
CA LYS A 133 -9.35 -17.00 19.49
C LYS A 133 -8.70 -18.16 20.28
N ARG A 134 -7.43 -18.41 20.10
CA ARG A 134 -6.63 -19.36 20.87
C ARG A 134 -5.72 -18.66 21.84
#